data_22e140625cfbf440ea8119869e06eda3
#
_entry.id   22e140625cfbf440ea8119869e06eda3
#
_cell.length_a   1.000
_cell.length_b   1.000
_cell.length_c   1.000
_cell.angle_alpha   90.00
_cell.angle_beta   90.00
_cell.angle_gamma   90.00
#
_symmetry.space_group_name_H-M   'P 1'
#
loop_
_entity.id
_entity.type
_entity.pdbx_description
1 polymer ?
#
loop_
_entity_poly.entity_id
_entity_poly.type
_entity_poly.pdbx_seq_one_letter_code
_entity_poly.pdbx_strand_id
1 'polypeptide(L)'
;NYLSLTRGNGGQNLISNELGTDLGIIRTNELWNARSIDGGRQFFSTADDFGYSKHPKEAFEKWDKDLLLKQMVYMIRKEQPDVIVNRFDHRTEGNTHGHHTASAQLSKIAFKLAGDKNYKDLLNESVKTWHPARLFFNVSWFFFGSKQAFEKADKSKYIPLNIGVFYNQLGKNNQEIASLSRSQHQSQGFGDMSSRGEEIDYVELIDGKNLNSNNLFEGIDTTWNRMEGGSKIQPLVSQLIKEYDFKNPSKSINLLT
;
A
#
# COMPACT_ATOMS: atom_id res chain seq x y z
N ASN A 1 0.75 -2.53 -5.41
CA ASN A 1 0.72 -1.18 -5.97
C ASN A 1 0.70 -0.15 -4.84
N TYR A 2 1.42 0.96 -5.01
CA TYR A 2 1.47 2.10 -4.10
C TYR A 2 0.97 3.35 -4.82
N LEU A 3 0.07 4.10 -4.20
CA LEU A 3 -0.36 5.40 -4.66
C LEU A 3 0.01 6.44 -3.61
N SER A 4 0.95 7.33 -3.94
CA SER A 4 1.25 8.53 -3.16
C SER A 4 0.58 9.73 -3.82
N LEU A 5 -0.15 10.56 -3.07
CA LEU A 5 -0.80 11.71 -3.67
C LEU A 5 0.22 12.78 -4.07
N THR A 6 1.23 13.02 -3.21
CA THR A 6 2.31 13.99 -3.47
C THR A 6 3.64 13.29 -3.74
N ARG A 7 4.62 14.06 -4.23
CA ARG A 7 6.00 13.61 -4.44
C ARG A 7 6.94 14.02 -3.30
N GLY A 8 6.43 14.65 -2.25
CA GLY A 8 7.22 15.09 -1.11
C GLY A 8 8.12 16.30 -1.39
N ASN A 9 7.83 17.05 -2.45
CA ASN A 9 8.62 18.21 -2.89
C ASN A 9 8.58 19.42 -1.93
N GLY A 10 7.55 19.50 -1.06
CA GLY A 10 7.45 20.50 0.00
C GLY A 10 8.24 20.19 1.28
N GLY A 11 8.93 19.06 1.33
CA GLY A 11 9.68 18.63 2.49
C GLY A 11 11.12 19.17 2.57
N GLN A 12 11.86 18.68 3.57
CA GLN A 12 13.29 18.99 3.75
C GLN A 12 14.16 17.98 3.01
N ASN A 13 15.35 18.40 2.57
CA ASN A 13 16.38 17.53 2.03
C ASN A 13 17.53 17.44 3.04
N LEU A 14 17.78 16.26 3.59
CA LEU A 14 18.78 16.07 4.64
C LEU A 14 20.17 15.72 4.12
N ILE A 15 20.32 15.51 2.80
CA ILE A 15 21.60 15.11 2.20
C ILE A 15 22.16 16.11 1.19
N SER A 16 21.33 17.08 0.75
CA SER A 16 21.73 18.06 -0.25
C SER A 16 20.85 19.33 -0.17
N ASN A 17 21.01 20.27 -1.08
CA ASN A 17 20.38 21.59 -1.06
C ASN A 17 19.15 21.72 -1.99
N GLU A 18 18.86 20.71 -2.80
CA GLU A 18 17.72 20.73 -3.73
C GLU A 18 16.42 20.72 -2.95
N LEU A 19 15.52 21.64 -3.30
CA LEU A 19 14.18 21.80 -2.72
C LEU A 19 13.14 21.94 -3.85
N GLY A 20 11.87 21.96 -3.49
CA GLY A 20 10.78 22.13 -4.44
C GLY A 20 10.77 21.04 -5.51
N THR A 21 10.69 21.44 -6.77
CA THR A 21 10.59 20.51 -7.92
C THR A 21 11.77 19.55 -7.99
N ASP A 22 12.99 20.02 -7.75
CA ASP A 22 14.19 19.19 -7.81
C ASP A 22 14.18 18.12 -6.71
N LEU A 23 13.77 18.47 -5.50
CA LEU A 23 13.54 17.50 -4.43
C LEU A 23 12.44 16.48 -4.80
N GLY A 24 11.39 16.94 -5.48
CA GLY A 24 10.33 16.05 -5.97
C GLY A 24 10.84 15.01 -6.97
N ILE A 25 11.79 15.40 -7.84
CA ILE A 25 12.46 14.49 -8.78
C ILE A 25 13.33 13.49 -8.00
N ILE A 26 14.13 13.95 -7.07
CA ILE A 26 14.97 13.09 -6.22
C ILE A 26 14.10 12.07 -5.49
N ARG A 27 13.06 12.50 -4.80
CA ARG A 27 12.14 11.61 -4.05
C ARG A 27 11.37 10.64 -4.93
N THR A 28 11.04 11.03 -6.15
CA THR A 28 10.46 10.11 -7.14
C THR A 28 11.41 8.97 -7.47
N ASN A 29 12.70 9.27 -7.68
CA ASN A 29 13.71 8.25 -7.93
C ASN A 29 13.95 7.36 -6.69
N GLU A 30 13.98 7.93 -5.49
CA GLU A 30 14.06 7.19 -4.23
C GLU A 30 12.91 6.18 -4.10
N LEU A 31 11.67 6.60 -4.44
CA LEU A 31 10.50 5.71 -4.44
C LEU A 31 10.60 4.61 -5.49
N TRP A 32 11.12 4.89 -6.69
CA TRP A 32 11.35 3.85 -7.70
C TRP A 32 12.42 2.86 -7.24
N ASN A 33 13.50 3.33 -6.63
CA ASN A 33 14.53 2.46 -6.06
C ASN A 33 13.94 1.59 -4.93
N ALA A 34 13.11 2.16 -4.06
CA ALA A 34 12.41 1.41 -3.03
C ALA A 34 11.53 0.31 -3.64
N ARG A 35 10.79 0.62 -4.71
CA ARG A 35 9.94 -0.36 -5.44
C ARG A 35 10.76 -1.45 -6.13
N SER A 36 11.96 -1.16 -6.59
CA SER A 36 12.85 -2.18 -7.15
C SER A 36 13.29 -3.24 -6.12
N ILE A 37 13.26 -2.87 -4.82
CA ILE A 37 13.61 -3.75 -3.71
C ILE A 37 12.40 -4.58 -3.25
N ASP A 38 11.24 -3.93 -3.07
CA ASP A 38 10.03 -4.59 -2.55
C ASP A 38 9.11 -5.16 -3.65
N GLY A 39 9.46 -4.97 -4.92
CA GLY A 39 8.71 -5.48 -6.07
C GLY A 39 7.39 -4.76 -6.34
N GLY A 40 7.11 -3.65 -5.66
CA GLY A 40 5.91 -2.86 -5.84
C GLY A 40 5.93 -2.00 -7.10
N ARG A 41 4.79 -1.42 -7.44
CA ARG A 41 4.65 -0.41 -8.51
C ARG A 41 4.24 0.91 -7.87
N GLN A 42 4.93 2.00 -8.21
CA GLN A 42 4.67 3.34 -7.66
C GLN A 42 3.85 4.17 -8.63
N PHE A 43 2.79 4.78 -8.09
CA PHE A 43 1.96 5.77 -8.77
C PHE A 43 1.89 7.06 -7.97
N PHE A 44 1.63 8.16 -8.66
CA PHE A 44 1.46 9.47 -8.06
C PHE A 44 0.20 10.14 -8.61
N SER A 45 -0.42 10.98 -7.81
CA SER A 45 -1.41 11.94 -8.28
C SER A 45 -0.73 13.25 -8.69
N THR A 46 -1.54 14.24 -9.03
CA THR A 46 -1.10 15.61 -9.35
C THR A 46 -1.08 16.54 -8.13
N ALA A 47 -1.30 16.03 -6.92
CA ALA A 47 -1.26 16.84 -5.71
C ALA A 47 0.15 17.39 -5.48
N ASP A 48 0.23 18.69 -5.23
CA ASP A 48 1.46 19.33 -4.81
C ASP A 48 1.68 19.19 -3.30
N ASP A 49 2.94 18.99 -2.91
CA ASP A 49 3.36 19.00 -1.51
C ASP A 49 3.82 20.41 -1.16
N PHE A 50 3.02 21.13 -0.40
CA PHE A 50 3.30 22.49 0.02
C PHE A 50 3.95 22.58 1.41
N GLY A 51 4.47 21.47 1.92
CA GLY A 51 5.13 21.39 3.22
C GLY A 51 4.19 20.98 4.34
N TYR A 52 4.41 21.50 5.55
CA TYR A 52 3.66 21.08 6.73
C TYR A 52 2.20 21.56 6.69
N SER A 53 1.29 20.67 7.03
CA SER A 53 -0.11 20.96 7.35
C SER A 53 -0.54 20.19 8.59
N LYS A 54 -1.36 20.77 9.43
CA LYS A 54 -1.88 20.12 10.65
C LYS A 54 -3.23 19.47 10.41
N HIS A 55 -4.08 20.13 9.63
CA HIS A 55 -5.44 19.68 9.39
C HIS A 55 -5.68 19.35 7.90
N PRO A 56 -6.54 18.37 7.58
CA PRO A 56 -6.86 18.01 6.20
C PRO A 56 -7.51 19.15 5.41
N LYS A 57 -8.19 20.09 6.09
CA LYS A 57 -8.75 21.29 5.48
C LYS A 57 -7.68 22.12 4.76
N GLU A 58 -6.50 22.27 5.37
CA GLU A 58 -5.37 23.02 4.77
C GLU A 58 -4.90 22.37 3.45
N ALA A 59 -4.89 21.03 3.41
CA ALA A 59 -4.60 20.31 2.18
C ALA A 59 -5.69 20.55 1.11
N PHE A 60 -6.95 20.49 1.49
CA PHE A 60 -8.06 20.72 0.55
C PHE A 60 -8.23 22.17 0.10
N GLU A 61 -7.63 23.14 0.78
CA GLU A 61 -7.53 24.53 0.31
C GLU A 61 -6.49 24.70 -0.81
N LYS A 62 -5.50 23.80 -0.88
CA LYS A 62 -4.42 23.84 -1.86
C LYS A 62 -4.61 22.83 -3.00
N TRP A 63 -5.22 21.70 -2.71
CA TRP A 63 -5.41 20.62 -3.67
C TRP A 63 -6.75 20.76 -4.40
N ASP A 64 -6.75 20.49 -5.70
CA ASP A 64 -7.98 20.22 -6.43
C ASP A 64 -8.54 18.86 -5.99
N LYS A 65 -9.42 18.90 -4.98
CA LYS A 65 -10.02 17.73 -4.37
C LYS A 65 -10.77 16.85 -5.37
N ASP A 66 -11.49 17.49 -6.31
CA ASP A 66 -12.30 16.75 -7.29
C ASP A 66 -11.42 16.06 -8.32
N LEU A 67 -10.36 16.72 -8.78
CA LEU A 67 -9.38 16.11 -9.68
C LEU A 67 -8.66 14.93 -9.01
N LEU A 68 -8.22 15.09 -7.76
CA LEU A 68 -7.56 14.00 -7.02
C LEU A 68 -8.49 12.81 -6.84
N LEU A 69 -9.74 13.05 -6.53
CA LEU A 69 -10.73 11.99 -6.38
C LEU A 69 -10.93 11.23 -7.70
N LYS A 70 -11.05 11.95 -8.83
CA LYS A 70 -11.11 11.33 -10.16
C LYS A 70 -9.89 10.47 -10.46
N GLN A 71 -8.69 10.97 -10.15
CA GLN A 71 -7.44 10.22 -10.34
C GLN A 71 -7.38 8.96 -9.46
N MET A 72 -7.79 9.05 -8.21
CA MET A 72 -7.83 7.89 -7.31
C MET A 72 -8.83 6.84 -7.79
N VAL A 73 -10.03 7.25 -8.20
CA VAL A 73 -11.04 6.34 -8.79
C VAL A 73 -10.49 5.69 -10.06
N TYR A 74 -9.84 6.48 -10.93
CA TYR A 74 -9.19 5.94 -12.13
C TYR A 74 -8.16 4.87 -11.79
N MET A 75 -7.30 5.13 -10.81
CA MET A 75 -6.27 4.17 -10.38
C MET A 75 -6.88 2.89 -9.82
N ILE A 76 -7.92 2.99 -8.99
CA ILE A 76 -8.63 1.81 -8.46
C ILE A 76 -9.25 1.00 -9.59
N ARG A 77 -9.91 1.64 -10.55
CA ARG A 77 -10.54 0.98 -11.69
C ARG A 77 -9.54 0.35 -12.65
N LYS A 78 -8.40 1.01 -12.86
CA LYS A 78 -7.33 0.56 -13.75
C LYS A 78 -6.55 -0.62 -13.15
N GLU A 79 -6.14 -0.51 -11.91
CA GLU A 79 -5.29 -1.51 -11.24
C GLU A 79 -6.10 -2.63 -10.58
N GLN A 80 -7.40 -2.45 -10.40
CA GLN A 80 -8.35 -3.44 -9.88
C GLN A 80 -7.89 -4.13 -8.59
N PRO A 81 -7.49 -3.39 -7.53
CA PRO A 81 -7.09 -4.00 -6.27
C PRO A 81 -8.28 -4.67 -5.60
N ASP A 82 -8.07 -5.85 -5.04
CA ASP A 82 -9.08 -6.52 -4.21
C ASP A 82 -9.16 -5.88 -2.82
N VAL A 83 -8.03 -5.43 -2.32
CA VAL A 83 -7.86 -4.85 -0.98
C VAL A 83 -7.08 -3.55 -1.09
N ILE A 84 -7.55 -2.53 -0.39
CA ILE A 84 -6.84 -1.25 -0.23
C ILE A 84 -6.43 -1.12 1.25
N VAL A 85 -5.20 -0.70 1.50
CA VAL A 85 -4.69 -0.41 2.83
C VAL A 85 -4.21 1.03 2.89
N ASN A 86 -4.87 1.85 3.70
CA ASN A 86 -4.42 3.18 4.02
C ASN A 86 -3.34 3.14 5.09
N ARG A 87 -2.25 3.89 4.89
CA ARG A 87 -1.20 4.01 5.90
C ARG A 87 -1.63 4.87 7.09
N PHE A 88 -2.58 5.81 6.88
CA PHE A 88 -3.07 6.75 7.90
C PHE A 88 -4.58 6.64 8.08
N ASP A 89 -5.04 7.10 9.25
CA ASP A 89 -6.45 7.11 9.60
C ASP A 89 -7.15 8.36 9.05
N HIS A 90 -8.34 8.19 8.51
CA HIS A 90 -9.19 9.28 8.02
C HIS A 90 -9.88 10.09 9.14
N ARG A 91 -9.81 9.62 10.40
CA ARG A 91 -10.50 10.16 11.58
C ARG A 91 -9.62 11.04 12.46
N THR A 92 -8.30 11.06 12.25
CA THR A 92 -7.32 11.64 13.18
C THR A 92 -6.92 13.07 12.83
N GLU A 93 -7.90 13.94 12.58
CA GLU A 93 -7.65 15.36 12.29
C GLU A 93 -6.87 16.03 13.43
N GLY A 94 -5.76 16.69 13.07
CA GLY A 94 -4.88 17.38 14.00
C GLY A 94 -3.89 16.50 14.78
N ASN A 95 -4.01 15.17 14.71
CA ASN A 95 -3.10 14.23 15.38
C ASN A 95 -1.97 13.73 14.46
N THR A 96 -2.17 13.81 13.16
CA THR A 96 -1.19 13.48 12.13
C THR A 96 -1.11 14.63 11.13
N HIS A 97 -0.12 14.58 10.26
CA HIS A 97 0.04 15.56 9.18
C HIS A 97 -1.25 15.66 8.34
N GLY A 98 -1.72 16.87 8.04
CA GLY A 98 -2.98 17.09 7.33
C GLY A 98 -3.09 16.39 5.98
N HIS A 99 -1.98 16.33 5.22
CA HIS A 99 -1.89 15.56 3.97
C HIS A 99 -2.22 14.07 4.16
N HIS A 100 -1.76 13.48 5.27
CA HIS A 100 -2.00 12.08 5.58
C HIS A 100 -3.49 11.80 5.82
N THR A 101 -4.12 12.62 6.67
CA THR A 101 -5.56 12.50 6.95
C THR A 101 -6.39 12.80 5.71
N ALA A 102 -6.04 13.84 4.94
CA ALA A 102 -6.71 14.18 3.68
C ALA A 102 -6.64 13.04 2.67
N SER A 103 -5.47 12.42 2.50
CA SER A 103 -5.28 11.26 1.62
C SER A 103 -6.17 10.08 2.03
N ALA A 104 -6.26 9.79 3.34
CA ALA A 104 -7.10 8.71 3.85
C ALA A 104 -8.59 9.00 3.69
N GLN A 105 -9.02 10.27 3.85
CA GLN A 105 -10.41 10.71 3.60
C GLN A 105 -10.78 10.54 2.12
N LEU A 106 -9.92 10.97 1.19
CA LEU A 106 -10.12 10.79 -0.24
C LEU A 106 -10.15 9.30 -0.62
N SER A 107 -9.28 8.49 -0.05
CA SER A 107 -9.24 7.05 -0.29
C SER A 107 -10.57 6.36 0.07
N LYS A 108 -11.16 6.73 1.21
CA LYS A 108 -12.47 6.20 1.63
C LYS A 108 -13.60 6.59 0.68
N ILE A 109 -13.58 7.80 0.14
CA ILE A 109 -14.57 8.25 -0.86
C ILE A 109 -14.32 7.50 -2.18
N ALA A 110 -13.07 7.44 -2.65
CA ALA A 110 -12.70 6.78 -3.90
C ALA A 110 -13.02 5.28 -3.89
N PHE A 111 -12.86 4.60 -2.75
CA PHE A 111 -13.23 3.20 -2.56
C PHE A 111 -14.69 2.93 -2.96
N LYS A 112 -15.61 3.81 -2.55
CA LYS A 112 -17.04 3.68 -2.88
C LYS A 112 -17.32 4.06 -4.33
N LEU A 113 -16.79 5.20 -4.76
CA LEU A 113 -17.04 5.73 -6.11
C LEU A 113 -16.48 4.84 -7.21
N ALA A 114 -15.38 4.13 -6.97
CA ALA A 114 -14.81 3.22 -7.95
C ALA A 114 -15.77 2.07 -8.32
N GLY A 115 -16.62 1.65 -7.38
CA GLY A 115 -17.67 0.65 -7.58
C GLY A 115 -18.98 1.21 -8.16
N ASP A 116 -19.17 2.52 -8.16
CA ASP A 116 -20.40 3.15 -8.66
C ASP A 116 -20.38 3.27 -10.19
N LYS A 117 -21.32 2.61 -10.84
CA LYS A 117 -21.50 2.65 -12.32
C LYS A 117 -21.97 4.02 -12.81
N ASN A 118 -22.57 4.83 -11.95
CA ASN A 118 -23.07 6.17 -12.29
C ASN A 118 -21.98 7.24 -12.16
N TYR A 119 -20.89 6.93 -11.43
CA TYR A 119 -19.75 7.83 -11.35
C TYR A 119 -18.94 7.77 -12.65
N LYS A 120 -19.15 8.79 -13.51
CA LYS A 120 -18.51 8.93 -14.82
C LYS A 120 -17.83 10.29 -14.91
N ASP A 121 -16.64 10.30 -15.47
CA ASP A 121 -15.88 11.50 -15.85
C ASP A 121 -14.90 11.11 -16.96
N LEU A 122 -14.29 12.10 -17.62
CA LEU A 122 -13.39 11.87 -18.76
C LEU A 122 -12.23 10.91 -18.49
N LEU A 123 -11.69 10.89 -17.28
CA LEU A 123 -10.61 9.97 -16.92
C LEU A 123 -11.13 8.52 -16.77
N ASN A 124 -12.37 8.37 -16.30
CA ASN A 124 -12.93 7.08 -15.92
C ASN A 124 -13.75 6.40 -17.03
N GLU A 125 -13.99 7.07 -18.16
CA GLU A 125 -14.74 6.51 -19.30
C GLU A 125 -14.01 5.31 -19.95
N SER A 126 -12.68 5.31 -19.91
CA SER A 126 -11.85 4.27 -20.54
C SER A 126 -11.61 3.03 -19.67
N VAL A 127 -12.07 3.03 -18.43
CA VAL A 127 -11.83 1.94 -17.49
C VAL A 127 -13.11 1.33 -16.95
N LYS A 128 -13.08 0.00 -16.73
CA LYS A 128 -14.23 -0.72 -16.18
C LYS A 128 -14.43 -0.36 -14.71
N THR A 129 -15.68 -0.24 -14.29
CA THR A 129 -16.03 -0.12 -12.87
C THR A 129 -15.44 -1.28 -12.08
N TRP A 130 -14.84 -0.96 -10.95
CA TRP A 130 -14.23 -1.93 -10.05
C TRP A 130 -14.56 -1.59 -8.59
N HIS A 131 -15.03 -2.56 -7.83
CA HIS A 131 -15.29 -2.39 -6.41
C HIS A 131 -14.32 -3.27 -5.61
N PRO A 132 -13.33 -2.69 -4.93
CA PRO A 132 -12.48 -3.45 -4.02
C PRO A 132 -13.31 -4.14 -2.94
N ALA A 133 -12.90 -5.29 -2.48
CA ALA A 133 -13.64 -6.01 -1.45
C ALA A 133 -13.56 -5.32 -0.09
N ARG A 134 -12.41 -4.73 0.23
CA ARG A 134 -12.13 -4.17 1.57
C ARG A 134 -11.19 -2.98 1.51
N LEU A 135 -11.42 -2.05 2.44
CA LEU A 135 -10.54 -0.93 2.76
C LEU A 135 -10.10 -1.07 4.21
N PHE A 136 -8.79 -1.11 4.44
CA PHE A 136 -8.18 -1.17 5.75
C PHE A 136 -7.39 0.10 6.09
N PHE A 137 -7.14 0.28 7.38
CA PHE A 137 -6.16 1.20 7.93
C PHE A 137 -5.06 0.38 8.61
N ASN A 138 -3.79 0.65 8.32
CA ASN A 138 -2.64 0.04 8.99
C ASN A 138 -2.41 0.71 10.35
N VAL A 139 -2.72 -0.01 11.42
CA VAL A 139 -2.63 0.47 12.80
C VAL A 139 -1.21 0.28 13.32
N SER A 140 -0.60 1.35 13.80
CA SER A 140 0.77 1.35 14.31
C SER A 140 0.83 1.98 15.70
N TRP A 141 1.77 1.56 16.52
CA TRP A 141 2.05 2.15 17.84
C TRP A 141 2.26 3.67 17.78
N PHE A 142 2.71 4.19 16.66
CA PHE A 142 2.89 5.62 16.42
C PHE A 142 1.63 6.44 16.73
N PHE A 143 0.44 5.90 16.45
CA PHE A 143 -0.84 6.57 16.71
C PHE A 143 -1.24 6.56 18.19
N PHE A 144 -0.52 5.84 19.03
CA PHE A 144 -0.77 5.72 20.48
C PHE A 144 0.27 6.47 21.33
N GLY A 145 1.22 7.17 20.67
CA GLY A 145 2.28 7.93 21.32
C GLY A 145 3.44 7.09 21.85
N SER A 146 3.25 5.81 22.18
CA SER A 146 4.33 4.89 22.57
C SER A 146 3.97 3.43 22.33
N LYS A 147 4.99 2.56 22.25
CA LYS A 147 4.80 1.10 22.17
C LYS A 147 4.05 0.56 23.41
N GLN A 148 4.40 1.04 24.60
CA GLN A 148 3.73 0.60 25.84
C GLN A 148 2.25 0.99 25.87
N ALA A 149 1.89 2.17 25.36
CA ALA A 149 0.49 2.58 25.25
C ALA A 149 -0.26 1.69 24.24
N PHE A 150 0.37 1.37 23.12
CA PHE A 150 -0.20 0.46 22.13
C PHE A 150 -0.37 -0.97 22.66
N GLU A 151 0.58 -1.49 23.43
CA GLU A 151 0.48 -2.81 24.05
C GLU A 151 -0.74 -2.94 24.98
N LYS A 152 -1.06 -1.86 25.70
CA LYS A 152 -2.19 -1.79 26.66
C LYS A 152 -3.52 -1.42 25.99
N ALA A 153 -3.50 -0.98 24.74
CA ALA A 153 -4.72 -0.57 24.02
C ALA A 153 -5.64 -1.76 23.75
N ASP A 154 -6.94 -1.49 23.72
CA ASP A 154 -7.93 -2.46 23.24
C ASP A 154 -7.71 -2.71 21.74
N LYS A 155 -7.42 -3.96 21.39
CA LYS A 155 -7.15 -4.43 20.03
C LYS A 155 -8.31 -5.22 19.43
N SER A 156 -9.47 -5.26 20.09
CA SER A 156 -10.62 -6.07 19.67
C SER A 156 -11.13 -5.76 18.26
N LYS A 157 -10.85 -4.54 17.76
CA LYS A 157 -11.21 -4.09 16.40
C LYS A 157 -10.13 -4.35 15.38
N TYR A 158 -8.95 -4.79 15.80
CA TYR A 158 -7.78 -4.92 14.94
C TYR A 158 -7.55 -6.37 14.56
N ILE A 159 -7.19 -6.57 13.32
CA ILE A 159 -6.83 -7.86 12.76
C ILE A 159 -5.31 -8.00 12.86
N PRO A 160 -4.80 -8.95 13.64
CA PRO A 160 -3.37 -9.20 13.74
C PRO A 160 -2.87 -9.92 12.49
N LEU A 161 -1.73 -9.46 11.97
CA LEU A 161 -1.05 -10.04 10.83
C LEU A 161 0.38 -10.36 11.21
N ASN A 162 0.77 -11.63 11.17
CA ASN A 162 2.17 -11.98 11.30
C ASN A 162 2.89 -11.60 10.01
N ILE A 163 3.70 -10.53 10.07
CA ILE A 163 4.50 -10.03 8.96
C ILE A 163 5.94 -10.58 8.98
N GLY A 164 6.29 -11.43 9.95
CA GLY A 164 7.61 -12.05 10.10
C GLY A 164 7.88 -13.19 9.11
N VAL A 165 7.28 -13.15 7.91
CA VAL A 165 7.45 -14.19 6.88
C VAL A 165 8.85 -14.15 6.28
N PHE A 166 9.52 -15.30 6.24
CA PHE A 166 10.83 -15.45 5.62
C PHE A 166 10.71 -16.12 4.25
N TYR A 167 11.36 -15.53 3.26
CA TYR A 167 11.40 -16.03 1.89
C TYR A 167 12.73 -16.74 1.62
N ASN A 168 12.72 -18.04 1.61
CA ASN A 168 13.93 -18.87 1.44
C ASN A 168 14.71 -18.53 0.15
N GLN A 169 13.99 -18.27 -0.96
CA GLN A 169 14.60 -17.94 -2.26
C GLN A 169 15.31 -16.58 -2.25
N LEU A 170 14.82 -15.64 -1.43
CA LEU A 170 15.40 -14.31 -1.30
C LEU A 170 16.43 -14.22 -0.17
N GLY A 171 16.44 -15.20 0.74
CA GLY A 171 17.26 -15.19 1.94
C GLY A 171 16.90 -14.03 2.89
N LYS A 172 15.68 -13.49 2.80
CA LYS A 172 15.21 -12.30 3.54
C LYS A 172 13.79 -12.51 4.04
N ASN A 173 13.47 -11.83 5.15
CA ASN A 173 12.11 -11.69 5.62
C ASN A 173 11.50 -10.33 5.18
N ASN A 174 10.22 -10.12 5.46
CA ASN A 174 9.55 -8.87 5.13
C ASN A 174 10.17 -7.65 5.79
N GLN A 175 10.64 -7.76 7.04
CA GLN A 175 11.23 -6.63 7.76
C GLN A 175 12.58 -6.22 7.13
N GLU A 176 13.38 -7.20 6.68
CA GLU A 176 14.63 -6.92 5.97
C GLU A 176 14.36 -6.25 4.61
N ILE A 177 13.36 -6.73 3.86
CA ILE A 177 12.94 -6.11 2.59
C ILE A 177 12.42 -4.69 2.84
N ALA A 178 11.56 -4.51 3.85
CA ALA A 178 11.00 -3.20 4.21
C ALA A 178 12.09 -2.21 4.67
N SER A 179 13.07 -2.68 5.45
CA SER A 179 14.21 -1.85 5.87
C SER A 179 15.07 -1.40 4.70
N LEU A 180 15.40 -2.31 3.78
CA LEU A 180 16.15 -1.99 2.56
C LEU A 180 15.38 -1.02 1.66
N SER A 181 14.08 -1.25 1.48
CA SER A 181 13.19 -0.35 0.72
C SER A 181 13.13 1.03 1.37
N ARG A 182 12.92 1.12 2.68
CA ARG A 182 12.89 2.38 3.43
C ARG A 182 14.21 3.14 3.36
N SER A 183 15.34 2.44 3.37
CA SER A 183 16.68 3.05 3.30
C SER A 183 16.96 3.74 1.95
N GLN A 184 16.12 3.55 0.94
CA GLN A 184 16.22 4.28 -0.32
C GLN A 184 15.76 5.74 -0.19
N HIS A 185 15.03 6.10 0.86
CA HIS A 185 14.55 7.46 1.11
C HIS A 185 15.63 8.31 1.80
N GLN A 186 16.78 8.47 1.14
CA GLN A 186 17.98 9.10 1.69
C GLN A 186 17.78 10.59 1.97
N SER A 187 17.06 11.30 1.09
CA SER A 187 16.75 12.73 1.29
C SER A 187 15.92 12.99 2.55
N GLN A 188 15.29 11.96 3.12
CA GLN A 188 14.54 12.01 4.37
C GLN A 188 15.34 11.47 5.57
N GLY A 189 16.60 11.06 5.37
CA GLY A 189 17.45 10.50 6.41
C GLY A 189 17.02 9.12 6.90
N PHE A 190 16.23 8.41 6.11
CA PHE A 190 15.79 7.08 6.51
C PHE A 190 16.87 6.04 6.26
N GLY A 191 17.03 5.18 7.21
CA GLY A 191 17.81 3.97 7.26
C GLY A 191 17.55 3.32 8.61
N ASP A 192 17.37 2.02 8.65
CA ASP A 192 17.07 1.32 9.89
C ASP A 192 17.63 -0.10 9.86
N MET A 193 17.91 -0.63 11.03
CA MET A 193 18.26 -2.04 11.19
C MET A 193 16.99 -2.87 11.07
N SER A 194 17.08 -3.94 10.29
CA SER A 194 16.00 -4.91 10.19
C SER A 194 16.00 -5.86 11.39
N SER A 195 14.84 -6.41 11.68
CA SER A 195 14.65 -7.50 12.64
C SER A 195 14.34 -8.81 11.91
N ARG A 196 14.48 -9.94 12.61
CA ARG A 196 14.04 -11.26 12.16
C ARG A 196 13.18 -11.91 13.22
N GLY A 197 12.30 -12.79 12.77
CA GLY A 197 11.41 -13.54 13.63
C GLY A 197 9.95 -13.11 13.48
N GLU A 198 9.14 -13.55 14.40
CA GLU A 198 7.72 -13.19 14.44
C GLU A 198 7.56 -11.70 14.74
N GLU A 199 6.73 -11.05 13.95
CA GLU A 199 6.32 -9.67 14.16
C GLU A 199 4.86 -9.51 13.77
N ILE A 200 4.07 -8.94 14.69
CA ILE A 200 2.64 -8.76 14.48
C ILE A 200 2.37 -7.29 14.18
N ASP A 201 1.89 -7.04 12.97
CA ASP A 201 1.30 -5.77 12.56
C ASP A 201 -0.23 -5.86 12.64
N TYR A 202 -0.90 -4.73 12.61
CA TYR A 202 -2.34 -4.68 12.80
C TYR A 202 -3.01 -3.84 11.70
N VAL A 203 -4.21 -4.29 11.29
CA VAL A 203 -5.07 -3.49 10.42
C VAL A 203 -6.48 -3.40 10.99
N GLU A 204 -7.17 -2.29 10.73
CA GLU A 204 -8.58 -2.07 11.06
C GLU A 204 -9.39 -2.06 9.77
N LEU A 205 -10.50 -2.81 9.71
CA LEU A 205 -11.43 -2.73 8.59
C LEU A 205 -12.20 -1.41 8.67
N ILE A 206 -12.05 -0.57 7.65
CA ILE A 206 -12.71 0.74 7.56
C ILE A 206 -13.99 0.68 6.75
N ASP A 207 -14.00 -0.13 5.68
CA ASP A 207 -15.16 -0.28 4.81
C ASP A 207 -15.08 -1.59 4.01
N GLY A 208 -16.21 -2.07 3.51
CA GLY A 208 -16.28 -3.27 2.67
C GLY A 208 -16.81 -4.50 3.40
N LYS A 209 -16.49 -5.69 2.90
CA LYS A 209 -16.99 -6.96 3.40
C LYS A 209 -16.35 -7.33 4.74
N ASN A 210 -17.18 -7.72 5.71
CA ASN A 210 -16.70 -8.24 6.99
C ASN A 210 -15.85 -9.50 6.80
N LEU A 211 -15.03 -9.77 7.81
CA LEU A 211 -14.16 -10.95 7.89
C LEU A 211 -14.61 -11.83 9.06
N ASN A 212 -14.49 -13.13 8.87
CA ASN A 212 -14.68 -14.13 9.93
C ASN A 212 -13.33 -14.74 10.38
N SER A 213 -12.25 -14.34 9.73
CA SER A 213 -10.87 -14.79 10.00
C SER A 213 -9.89 -13.61 9.91
N ASN A 214 -8.62 -13.87 10.24
CA ASN A 214 -7.54 -12.90 10.06
C ASN A 214 -7.01 -12.83 8.62
N ASN A 215 -7.63 -13.52 7.67
CA ASN A 215 -7.23 -13.48 6.26
C ASN A 215 -7.88 -12.28 5.56
N LEU A 216 -7.10 -11.26 5.23
CA LEU A 216 -7.58 -10.06 4.54
C LEU A 216 -8.21 -10.35 3.17
N PHE A 217 -7.87 -11.49 2.57
CA PHE A 217 -8.37 -11.95 1.27
C PHE A 217 -9.50 -12.98 1.40
N GLU A 218 -10.10 -13.15 2.59
CA GLU A 218 -11.21 -14.07 2.79
C GLU A 218 -12.35 -13.81 1.78
N GLY A 219 -12.77 -14.88 1.10
CA GLY A 219 -13.81 -14.83 0.07
C GLY A 219 -13.38 -14.17 -1.25
N ILE A 220 -12.10 -13.92 -1.44
CA ILE A 220 -11.52 -13.47 -2.71
C ILE A 220 -10.80 -14.66 -3.35
N ASP A 221 -11.08 -14.93 -4.61
CA ASP A 221 -10.32 -15.94 -5.37
C ASP A 221 -8.92 -15.40 -5.65
N THR A 222 -7.91 -15.97 -5.01
CA THR A 222 -6.49 -15.64 -5.20
C THR A 222 -5.77 -16.68 -6.08
N THR A 223 -6.52 -17.60 -6.69
CA THR A 223 -5.98 -18.64 -7.55
C THR A 223 -5.87 -18.19 -9.02
N TRP A 224 -5.21 -19.00 -9.82
CA TRP A 224 -5.13 -18.76 -11.26
C TRP A 224 -6.47 -18.80 -11.98
N ASN A 225 -7.51 -19.42 -11.38
CA ASN A 225 -8.83 -19.52 -11.99
C ASN A 225 -9.48 -18.14 -12.29
N ARG A 226 -9.05 -17.09 -11.59
CA ARG A 226 -9.56 -15.72 -11.85
C ARG A 226 -8.99 -15.09 -13.14
N MET A 227 -8.01 -15.72 -13.78
CA MET A 227 -7.42 -15.28 -15.04
C MET A 227 -7.96 -16.11 -16.20
N GLU A 228 -8.11 -15.50 -17.37
CA GLU A 228 -8.49 -16.21 -18.59
C GLU A 228 -7.45 -17.31 -18.90
N GLY A 229 -7.93 -18.54 -19.10
CA GLY A 229 -7.07 -19.72 -19.27
C GLY A 229 -6.43 -20.28 -18.00
N GLY A 230 -6.59 -19.59 -16.87
CA GLY A 230 -5.95 -19.96 -15.60
C GLY A 230 -6.37 -21.32 -15.05
N SER A 231 -7.60 -21.78 -15.33
CA SER A 231 -8.08 -23.10 -14.93
C SER A 231 -7.25 -24.25 -15.52
N LYS A 232 -6.63 -24.05 -16.70
CA LYS A 232 -5.73 -25.04 -17.30
C LYS A 232 -4.35 -25.05 -16.65
N ILE A 233 -3.91 -23.90 -16.13
CA ILE A 233 -2.60 -23.70 -15.51
C ILE A 233 -2.62 -24.09 -14.03
N GLN A 234 -3.74 -23.84 -13.34
CA GLN A 234 -3.87 -24.05 -11.89
C GLN A 234 -3.42 -25.44 -11.42
N PRO A 235 -3.79 -26.58 -12.06
CA PRO A 235 -3.34 -27.91 -11.65
C PRO A 235 -1.81 -28.05 -11.75
N LEU A 236 -1.21 -27.54 -12.83
CA LEU A 236 0.24 -27.61 -13.05
C LEU A 236 1.00 -26.77 -12.01
N VAL A 237 0.52 -25.57 -11.71
CA VAL A 237 1.09 -24.72 -10.65
C VAL A 237 0.97 -25.40 -9.29
N SER A 238 -0.18 -26.01 -8.98
CA SER A 238 -0.38 -26.73 -7.73
C SER A 238 0.55 -27.93 -7.59
N GLN A 239 0.75 -28.68 -8.69
CA GLN A 239 1.70 -29.78 -8.73
C GLN A 239 3.13 -29.26 -8.53
N LEU A 240 3.52 -28.20 -9.25
CA LEU A 240 4.85 -27.59 -9.14
C LEU A 240 5.15 -27.15 -7.69
N ILE A 241 4.21 -26.46 -7.03
CA ILE A 241 4.37 -26.01 -5.64
C ILE A 241 4.58 -27.22 -4.71
N LYS A 242 3.84 -28.31 -4.93
CA LYS A 242 3.90 -29.52 -4.11
C LYS A 242 5.23 -30.29 -4.29
N GLU A 243 5.75 -30.33 -5.53
CA GLU A 243 6.91 -31.14 -5.91
C GLU A 243 8.22 -30.34 -5.96
N TYR A 244 8.16 -29.01 -5.78
CA TYR A 244 9.32 -28.14 -5.88
C TYR A 244 10.36 -28.46 -4.81
N ASP A 245 11.55 -28.83 -5.28
CA ASP A 245 12.73 -29.07 -4.44
C ASP A 245 13.71 -27.90 -4.58
N PHE A 246 13.72 -26.99 -3.61
CA PHE A 246 14.58 -25.81 -3.64
C PHE A 246 16.09 -26.14 -3.61
N LYS A 247 16.46 -27.35 -3.16
CA LYS A 247 17.87 -27.85 -3.19
C LYS A 247 18.26 -28.36 -4.58
N ASN A 248 17.26 -28.76 -5.36
CA ASN A 248 17.46 -29.27 -6.71
C ASN A 248 16.37 -28.76 -7.67
N PRO A 249 16.36 -27.45 -7.97
CA PRO A 249 15.28 -26.84 -8.75
C PRO A 249 15.19 -27.36 -10.19
N SER A 250 16.27 -27.94 -10.72
CA SER A 250 16.30 -28.54 -12.06
C SER A 250 15.30 -29.68 -12.25
N LYS A 251 14.85 -30.35 -11.18
CA LYS A 251 13.81 -31.38 -11.25
C LYS A 251 12.46 -30.84 -11.70
N SER A 252 12.23 -29.53 -11.54
CA SER A 252 10.96 -28.90 -11.87
C SER A 252 10.90 -28.34 -13.30
N ILE A 253 12.00 -28.43 -14.08
CA ILE A 253 12.07 -27.89 -15.46
C ILE A 253 10.95 -28.44 -16.32
N ASN A 254 10.73 -29.75 -16.31
CA ASN A 254 9.70 -30.40 -17.13
C ASN A 254 8.25 -29.98 -16.80
N LEU A 255 8.02 -29.44 -15.62
CA LEU A 255 6.71 -28.90 -15.23
C LEU A 255 6.56 -27.40 -15.60
N LEU A 256 7.69 -26.72 -15.90
CA LEU A 256 7.75 -25.30 -16.24
C LEU A 256 7.75 -25.06 -17.75
N THR A 257 8.04 -26.10 -18.54
CA THR A 257 8.05 -26.11 -20.02
C THR A 257 6.82 -26.78 -20.58
#